data_a7b9b06731cc87b46dba1c560ecb215d
#
_entry.id   a7b9b06731cc87b46dba1c560ecb215d
#
_cell.length_a   1.000
_cell.length_b   1.000
_cell.length_c   1.000
_cell.angle_alpha   90.00
_cell.angle_beta   90.00
_cell.angle_gamma   90.00
#
_symmetry.space_group_name_H-M   'P 1'
#
loop_
_entity.id
_entity.type
_entity.pdbx_description
1 polymer ?
#
loop_
_entity_poly.entity_id
_entity_poly.type
_entity_poly.pdbx_seq_one_letter_code
_entity_poly.pdbx_strand_id
1 'polypeptide(L)'
;MIEFEGVGHDYGERMVLADVNARLREHRVALVGANGSGKSTLVRTINGLVCPSRGRVLVDGRDPALDGRSVRRRVGFVFTNPDSQIVMPTAGEDVAFSLRRSDMSKKERTRRAVEILAAHGLDGYADHPAHQLSGGQKQLLALCSMLALMPDVLVCDEPTTLLDPRNKRHYAEVLCGLEQQVVLATHDLHLIEDFDRVLVLEAGRVVADDAPADALRYYRKLLG
;
A
#
# COMPACT_ATOMS: atom_id res chain seq x y z
N MET A 1 1.83 5.40 -13.61
CA MET A 1 2.32 6.73 -13.14
C MET A 1 1.27 7.38 -12.26
N ILE A 2 1.69 7.91 -11.09
CA ILE A 2 0.81 8.63 -10.16
C ILE A 2 1.25 10.10 -10.12
N GLU A 3 0.30 11.03 -10.19
CA GLU A 3 0.57 12.47 -10.18
C GLU A 3 -0.26 13.13 -9.08
N PHE A 4 0.39 13.96 -8.26
CA PHE A 4 -0.23 14.85 -7.29
C PHE A 4 -0.06 16.28 -7.79
N GLU A 5 -1.15 17.00 -7.96
CA GLU A 5 -1.16 18.38 -8.48
C GLU A 5 -1.84 19.31 -7.47
N GLY A 6 -1.04 20.02 -6.67
CA GLY A 6 -1.51 20.96 -5.67
C GLY A 6 -2.40 20.32 -4.59
N VAL A 7 -2.14 19.05 -4.23
CA VAL A 7 -3.02 18.28 -3.35
C VAL A 7 -3.01 18.84 -1.93
N GLY A 8 -4.18 19.30 -1.49
CA GLY A 8 -4.47 19.69 -0.13
C GLY A 8 -5.67 18.92 0.42
N HIS A 9 -5.66 18.64 1.73
CA HIS A 9 -6.79 17.97 2.39
C HIS A 9 -6.96 18.45 3.83
N ASP A 10 -8.21 18.72 4.19
CA ASP A 10 -8.61 19.18 5.51
C ASP A 10 -9.65 18.21 6.10
N TYR A 11 -9.48 17.81 7.36
CA TYR A 11 -10.52 17.16 8.16
C TYR A 11 -11.16 18.20 9.09
N GLY A 12 -12.25 18.81 8.63
CA GLY A 12 -12.86 19.97 9.30
C GLY A 12 -11.89 21.14 9.30
N GLU A 13 -11.53 21.66 10.48
CA GLU A 13 -10.59 22.79 10.62
C GLU A 13 -9.11 22.38 10.56
N ARG A 14 -8.82 21.07 10.63
CA ARG A 14 -7.45 20.59 10.65
C ARG A 14 -6.93 20.30 9.25
N MET A 15 -6.02 21.13 8.78
CA MET A 15 -5.26 20.85 7.56
C MET A 15 -4.28 19.71 7.79
N VAL A 16 -4.33 18.69 6.89
CA VAL A 16 -3.48 17.49 6.96
C VAL A 16 -2.55 17.40 5.76
N LEU A 17 -2.97 17.88 4.59
CA LEU A 17 -2.12 18.00 3.40
C LEU A 17 -2.15 19.45 2.90
N ALA A 18 -0.98 19.95 2.52
CA ALA A 18 -0.79 21.33 2.13
C ALA A 18 0.07 21.44 0.86
N ASP A 19 -0.61 21.55 -0.28
CA ASP A 19 0.02 21.78 -1.60
C ASP A 19 1.07 20.73 -1.98
N VAL A 20 0.68 19.44 -1.94
CA VAL A 20 1.56 18.35 -2.35
C VAL A 20 1.60 18.27 -3.87
N ASN A 21 2.83 18.34 -4.41
CA ASN A 21 3.13 18.21 -5.82
C ASN A 21 4.21 17.14 -5.99
N ALA A 22 3.91 16.04 -6.72
CA ALA A 22 4.85 14.97 -7.02
C ALA A 22 4.38 14.15 -8.23
N ARG A 23 5.32 13.50 -8.92
CA ARG A 23 5.03 12.52 -9.97
C ARG A 23 5.82 11.25 -9.68
N LEU A 24 5.11 10.14 -9.40
CA LEU A 24 5.71 8.87 -9.04
C LEU A 24 5.73 7.96 -10.27
N ARG A 25 6.92 7.69 -10.80
CA ARG A 25 7.16 6.84 -11.97
C ARG A 25 7.99 5.63 -11.62
N GLU A 26 8.75 5.73 -10.55
CA GLU A 26 9.68 4.73 -10.07
C GLU A 26 8.92 3.49 -9.61
N HIS A 27 9.58 2.34 -9.66
CA HIS A 27 8.96 1.06 -9.33
C HIS A 27 8.73 0.90 -7.82
N ARG A 28 9.65 1.43 -7.01
CA ARG A 28 9.59 1.41 -5.54
C ARG A 28 9.66 2.81 -4.99
N VAL A 29 8.54 3.33 -4.51
CA VAL A 29 8.46 4.67 -3.91
C VAL A 29 8.03 4.57 -2.46
N ALA A 30 8.78 5.20 -1.55
CA ALA A 30 8.42 5.30 -0.16
C ALA A 30 7.98 6.71 0.24
N LEU A 31 7.02 6.78 1.16
CA LEU A 31 6.63 8.00 1.86
C LEU A 31 7.01 7.83 3.32
N VAL A 32 7.91 8.65 3.83
CA VAL A 32 8.34 8.65 5.23
C VAL A 32 7.95 9.95 5.92
N GLY A 33 7.91 9.94 7.24
CA GLY A 33 7.57 11.10 8.05
C GLY A 33 7.04 10.69 9.42
N ALA A 34 6.98 11.61 10.36
CA ALA A 34 6.45 11.37 11.68
C ALA A 34 4.96 10.98 11.67
N ASN A 35 4.48 10.43 12.78
CA ASN A 35 3.05 10.17 12.95
C ASN A 35 2.27 11.50 12.85
N GLY A 36 1.19 11.46 12.05
CA GLY A 36 0.39 12.69 11.80
C GLY A 36 0.95 13.62 10.72
N SER A 37 2.05 13.28 10.03
CA SER A 37 2.61 14.10 8.93
C SER A 37 1.74 14.13 7.66
N GLY A 38 0.73 13.24 7.54
CA GLY A 38 -0.16 13.18 6.39
C GLY A 38 0.05 11.99 5.44
N LYS A 39 1.02 11.08 5.71
CA LYS A 39 1.33 9.93 4.86
C LYS A 39 0.11 9.09 4.50
N SER A 40 -0.61 8.58 5.51
CA SER A 40 -1.80 7.76 5.29
C SER A 40 -2.89 8.49 4.51
N THR A 41 -3.09 9.78 4.78
CA THR A 41 -4.04 10.60 4.02
C THR A 41 -3.61 10.70 2.57
N LEU A 42 -2.33 11.00 2.30
CA LEU A 42 -1.81 11.13 0.95
C LEU A 42 -1.94 9.84 0.14
N VAL A 43 -1.48 8.69 0.70
CA VAL A 43 -1.59 7.42 -0.05
C VAL A 43 -3.02 6.97 -0.29
N ARG A 44 -3.96 7.31 0.60
CA ARG A 44 -5.40 7.03 0.43
C ARG A 44 -6.05 7.86 -0.66
N THR A 45 -5.44 8.96 -1.08
CA THR A 45 -5.97 9.72 -2.23
C THR A 45 -5.71 8.99 -3.55
N ILE A 46 -4.68 8.13 -3.64
CA ILE A 46 -4.30 7.42 -4.87
C ILE A 46 -5.42 6.49 -5.38
N ASN A 47 -6.17 5.85 -4.47
CA ASN A 47 -7.26 4.95 -4.87
C ASN A 47 -8.66 5.54 -4.59
N GLY A 48 -8.74 6.81 -4.20
CA GLY A 48 -9.99 7.52 -3.91
C GLY A 48 -10.67 7.09 -2.61
N LEU A 49 -9.93 6.55 -1.63
CA LEU A 49 -10.43 6.36 -0.26
C LEU A 49 -10.56 7.70 0.47
N VAL A 50 -9.75 8.67 0.09
CA VAL A 50 -9.85 10.05 0.51
C VAL A 50 -9.88 10.92 -0.75
N CYS A 51 -10.85 11.82 -0.87
CA CYS A 51 -10.88 12.81 -1.93
C CYS A 51 -10.15 14.07 -1.41
N PRO A 52 -9.16 14.62 -2.15
CA PRO A 52 -8.51 15.86 -1.75
C PRO A 52 -9.52 17.01 -1.66
N SER A 53 -9.33 17.93 -0.71
CA SER A 53 -10.15 19.15 -0.60
C SER A 53 -9.74 20.19 -1.65
N ARG A 54 -8.48 20.14 -2.11
CA ARG A 54 -7.89 21.02 -3.12
C ARG A 54 -6.92 20.25 -4.00
N GLY A 55 -6.74 20.71 -5.23
CA GLY A 55 -5.89 20.02 -6.21
C GLY A 55 -6.52 18.72 -6.70
N ARG A 56 -5.71 17.88 -7.29
CA ARG A 56 -6.16 16.58 -7.81
C ARG A 56 -5.05 15.53 -7.78
N VAL A 57 -5.48 14.28 -7.82
CA VAL A 57 -4.59 13.11 -8.00
C VAL A 57 -4.94 12.45 -9.33
N LEU A 58 -3.94 12.02 -10.08
CA LEU A 58 -4.14 11.26 -11.30
C LEU A 58 -3.36 9.95 -11.22
N VAL A 59 -4.02 8.86 -11.59
CA VAL A 59 -3.40 7.54 -11.76
C VAL A 59 -3.55 7.15 -13.23
N ASP A 60 -2.44 7.17 -13.96
CA ASP A 60 -2.41 7.02 -15.42
C ASP A 60 -3.43 7.92 -16.13
N GLY A 61 -3.44 9.20 -15.73
CA GLY A 61 -4.33 10.22 -16.27
C GLY A 61 -5.79 10.14 -15.80
N ARG A 62 -6.15 9.23 -14.89
CA ARG A 62 -7.51 9.07 -14.34
C ARG A 62 -7.60 9.65 -12.94
N ASP A 63 -8.59 10.47 -12.70
CA ASP A 63 -8.86 11.03 -11.37
C ASP A 63 -9.67 10.04 -10.52
N PRO A 64 -9.14 9.56 -9.38
CA PRO A 64 -9.85 8.65 -8.47
C PRO A 64 -11.14 9.24 -7.89
N ALA A 65 -11.26 10.56 -7.80
CA ALA A 65 -12.48 11.22 -7.32
C ALA A 65 -13.63 11.14 -8.36
N LEU A 66 -13.28 11.10 -9.65
CA LEU A 66 -14.25 11.06 -10.76
C LEU A 66 -14.47 9.63 -11.28
N ASP A 67 -13.41 8.83 -11.41
CA ASP A 67 -13.45 7.45 -11.94
C ASP A 67 -12.84 6.44 -10.95
N GLY A 68 -13.24 6.53 -9.70
CA GLY A 68 -12.71 5.68 -8.63
C GLY A 68 -12.91 4.17 -8.86
N ARG A 69 -13.94 3.76 -9.61
CA ARG A 69 -14.15 2.33 -9.95
C ARG A 69 -13.06 1.80 -10.88
N SER A 70 -12.69 2.56 -11.89
CA SER A 70 -11.62 2.21 -12.84
C SER A 70 -10.26 2.20 -12.14
N VAL A 71 -9.98 3.24 -11.34
CA VAL A 71 -8.73 3.34 -10.59
C VAL A 71 -8.56 2.17 -9.62
N ARG A 72 -9.59 1.83 -8.81
CA ARG A 72 -9.54 0.71 -7.85
C ARG A 72 -9.43 -0.69 -8.48
N ARG A 73 -9.56 -0.83 -9.79
CA ARG A 73 -9.21 -2.08 -10.49
C ARG A 73 -7.72 -2.20 -10.77
N ARG A 74 -7.03 -1.06 -10.83
CA ARG A 74 -5.61 -0.97 -11.16
C ARG A 74 -4.73 -0.70 -9.94
N VAL A 75 -5.32 -0.22 -8.85
CA VAL A 75 -4.63 0.13 -7.61
C VAL A 75 -5.13 -0.77 -6.49
N GLY A 76 -4.29 -1.71 -6.07
CA GLY A 76 -4.48 -2.48 -4.85
C GLY A 76 -4.09 -1.63 -3.63
N PHE A 77 -4.80 -1.80 -2.52
CA PHE A 77 -4.51 -1.08 -1.28
C PHE A 77 -4.41 -2.05 -0.10
N VAL A 78 -3.29 -2.01 0.62
CA VAL A 78 -3.04 -2.80 1.82
C VAL A 78 -3.06 -1.87 3.04
N PHE A 79 -3.95 -2.17 3.98
CA PHE A 79 -4.13 -1.37 5.19
C PHE A 79 -3.14 -1.77 6.29
N THR A 80 -2.92 -0.87 7.25
CA THR A 80 -2.11 -1.10 8.46
C THR A 80 -2.64 -2.28 9.28
N ASN A 81 -3.97 -2.37 9.44
CA ASN A 81 -4.62 -3.47 10.16
C ASN A 81 -5.24 -4.46 9.17
N PRO A 82 -4.68 -5.68 9.02
CA PRO A 82 -5.20 -6.69 8.11
C PRO A 82 -6.60 -7.19 8.48
N ASP A 83 -7.00 -7.16 9.76
CA ASP A 83 -8.33 -7.60 10.21
C ASP A 83 -9.45 -6.72 9.64
N SER A 84 -9.16 -5.48 9.22
CA SER A 84 -10.12 -4.62 8.53
C SER A 84 -10.28 -4.95 7.04
N GLN A 85 -9.45 -5.83 6.50
CA GLN A 85 -9.39 -6.19 5.09
C GLN A 85 -9.80 -7.66 4.83
N ILE A 86 -9.44 -8.56 5.75
CA ILE A 86 -9.78 -9.99 5.67
C ILE A 86 -11.26 -10.16 6.02
N VAL A 87 -12.03 -10.76 5.11
CA VAL A 87 -13.51 -10.84 5.24
C VAL A 87 -14.04 -12.28 5.20
N MET A 88 -13.20 -13.26 4.80
CA MET A 88 -13.64 -14.64 4.67
C MET A 88 -13.10 -15.52 5.81
N PRO A 89 -13.77 -16.66 6.10
CA PRO A 89 -13.39 -17.54 7.20
C PRO A 89 -11.98 -18.16 7.08
N THR A 90 -11.56 -18.54 5.87
CA THR A 90 -10.27 -19.16 5.62
C THR A 90 -9.40 -18.30 4.67
N ALA A 91 -8.09 -18.52 4.73
CA ALA A 91 -7.13 -17.79 3.90
C ALA A 91 -7.40 -18.01 2.39
N GLY A 92 -7.63 -19.25 1.98
CA GLY A 92 -7.93 -19.56 0.58
C GLY A 92 -9.24 -18.95 0.09
N GLU A 93 -10.28 -18.94 0.96
CA GLU A 93 -11.56 -18.31 0.62
C GLU A 93 -11.41 -16.79 0.46
N ASP A 94 -10.57 -16.13 1.28
CA ASP A 94 -10.36 -14.69 1.21
C ASP A 94 -9.70 -14.27 -0.11
N VAL A 95 -8.62 -14.97 -0.50
CA VAL A 95 -7.99 -14.73 -1.80
C VAL A 95 -8.93 -15.08 -2.96
N ALA A 96 -9.66 -16.22 -2.89
CA ALA A 96 -10.62 -16.60 -3.92
C ALA A 96 -11.80 -15.61 -4.04
N PHE A 97 -12.20 -14.99 -2.93
CA PHE A 97 -13.23 -13.95 -2.91
C PHE A 97 -12.80 -12.69 -3.69
N SER A 98 -11.53 -12.32 -3.63
CA SER A 98 -11.01 -11.22 -4.46
C SER A 98 -11.19 -11.51 -5.96
N LEU A 99 -11.07 -12.76 -6.38
CA LEU A 99 -11.27 -13.21 -7.76
C LEU A 99 -12.75 -13.36 -8.20
N ARG A 100 -13.74 -13.07 -7.34
CA ARG A 100 -15.18 -13.32 -7.62
C ARG A 100 -15.74 -12.59 -8.83
N ARG A 101 -15.06 -11.55 -9.30
CA ARG A 101 -15.47 -10.74 -10.48
C ARG A 101 -14.69 -11.09 -11.75
N SER A 102 -13.80 -12.09 -11.69
CA SER A 102 -13.14 -12.64 -12.88
C SER A 102 -14.06 -13.64 -13.58
N ASP A 103 -13.72 -13.99 -14.82
CA ASP A 103 -14.43 -15.02 -15.59
C ASP A 103 -14.08 -16.45 -15.16
N MET A 104 -13.28 -16.64 -14.11
CA MET A 104 -12.87 -17.93 -13.58
C MET A 104 -14.04 -18.65 -12.89
N SER A 105 -14.13 -19.97 -13.12
CA SER A 105 -15.01 -20.85 -12.35
C SER A 105 -14.62 -20.88 -10.86
N LYS A 106 -15.52 -21.33 -9.99
CA LYS A 106 -15.22 -21.46 -8.55
C LYS A 106 -13.97 -22.33 -8.31
N LYS A 107 -13.84 -23.45 -9.04
CA LYS A 107 -12.69 -24.37 -8.94
C LYS A 107 -11.38 -23.71 -9.34
N GLU A 108 -11.37 -22.92 -10.41
CA GLU A 108 -10.20 -22.18 -10.86
C GLU A 108 -9.79 -21.09 -9.86
N ARG A 109 -10.75 -20.35 -9.31
CA ARG A 109 -10.47 -19.34 -8.26
C ARG A 109 -9.83 -19.98 -7.03
N THR A 110 -10.36 -21.11 -6.56
CA THR A 110 -9.77 -21.84 -5.41
C THR A 110 -8.34 -22.28 -5.72
N ARG A 111 -8.10 -22.89 -6.89
CA ARG A 111 -6.75 -23.29 -7.30
C ARG A 111 -5.81 -22.09 -7.36
N ARG A 112 -6.24 -21.00 -8.00
CA ARG A 112 -5.44 -19.77 -8.11
C ARG A 112 -5.13 -19.14 -6.77
N ALA A 113 -6.07 -19.20 -5.82
CA ALA A 113 -5.85 -18.73 -4.45
C ALA A 113 -4.73 -19.52 -3.75
N VAL A 114 -4.72 -20.86 -3.87
CA VAL A 114 -3.65 -21.71 -3.32
C VAL A 114 -2.30 -21.34 -3.92
N GLU A 115 -2.23 -21.18 -5.25
CA GLU A 115 -0.99 -20.80 -5.95
C GLU A 115 -0.44 -19.45 -5.46
N ILE A 116 -1.31 -18.45 -5.30
CA ILE A 116 -0.91 -17.12 -4.80
C ILE A 116 -0.42 -17.19 -3.36
N LEU A 117 -1.12 -17.89 -2.49
CA LEU A 117 -0.70 -18.08 -1.10
C LEU A 117 0.67 -18.75 -1.00
N ALA A 118 0.88 -19.84 -1.76
CA ALA A 118 2.16 -20.56 -1.78
C ALA A 118 3.31 -19.68 -2.29
N ALA A 119 3.07 -18.89 -3.35
CA ALA A 119 4.08 -17.99 -3.92
C ALA A 119 4.53 -16.88 -2.95
N HIS A 120 3.73 -16.55 -1.93
CA HIS A 120 3.99 -15.45 -1.00
C HIS A 120 4.15 -15.91 0.47
N GLY A 121 4.62 -17.13 0.69
CA GLY A 121 5.00 -17.61 2.02
C GLY A 121 3.85 -18.14 2.89
N LEU A 122 2.69 -18.43 2.29
CA LEU A 122 1.53 -19.02 2.95
C LEU A 122 1.19 -20.40 2.36
N ASP A 123 2.22 -21.17 1.95
CA ASP A 123 2.02 -22.54 1.49
C ASP A 123 1.40 -23.41 2.60
N GLY A 124 0.39 -24.22 2.24
CA GLY A 124 -0.35 -25.06 3.19
C GLY A 124 -1.38 -24.34 4.06
N TYR A 125 -1.53 -23.01 3.96
CA TYR A 125 -2.46 -22.24 4.80
C TYR A 125 -3.84 -22.00 4.19
N ALA A 126 -4.13 -22.51 2.98
CA ALA A 126 -5.38 -22.23 2.28
C ALA A 126 -6.64 -22.56 3.10
N ASP A 127 -6.65 -23.69 3.79
CA ASP A 127 -7.79 -24.13 4.62
C ASP A 127 -7.71 -23.65 6.08
N HIS A 128 -6.65 -22.87 6.44
CA HIS A 128 -6.51 -22.35 7.80
C HIS A 128 -7.53 -21.25 8.06
N PRO A 129 -8.16 -21.26 9.25
CA PRO A 129 -9.02 -20.16 9.69
C PRO A 129 -8.24 -18.85 9.74
N ALA A 130 -8.72 -17.83 9.02
CA ALA A 130 -8.01 -16.55 8.89
C ALA A 130 -7.76 -15.86 10.24
N HIS A 131 -8.69 -16.02 11.21
CA HIS A 131 -8.55 -15.43 12.55
C HIS A 131 -7.45 -16.07 13.39
N GLN A 132 -7.00 -17.31 13.06
CA GLN A 132 -5.93 -18.02 13.78
C GLN A 132 -4.54 -17.73 13.22
N LEU A 133 -4.44 -17.04 12.09
CA LEU A 133 -3.16 -16.63 11.51
C LEU A 133 -2.45 -15.62 12.44
N SER A 134 -1.12 -15.71 12.50
CA SER A 134 -0.31 -14.69 13.16
C SER A 134 -0.45 -13.32 12.48
N GLY A 135 -0.07 -12.21 13.13
CA GLY A 135 -0.15 -10.87 12.56
C GLY A 135 0.60 -10.77 11.22
N GLY A 136 1.79 -11.39 11.11
CA GLY A 136 2.56 -11.42 9.87
C GLY A 136 1.87 -12.22 8.77
N GLN A 137 1.29 -13.37 9.10
CA GLN A 137 0.54 -14.18 8.16
C GLN A 137 -0.74 -13.47 7.67
N LYS A 138 -1.45 -12.78 8.56
CA LYS A 138 -2.62 -11.95 8.19
C LYS A 138 -2.22 -10.83 7.23
N GLN A 139 -1.07 -10.19 7.48
CA GLN A 139 -0.60 -9.12 6.60
C GLN A 139 -0.21 -9.65 5.21
N LEU A 140 0.44 -10.82 5.16
CA LEU A 140 0.70 -11.52 3.88
C LEU A 140 -0.60 -11.94 3.19
N LEU A 141 -1.61 -12.43 3.94
CA LEU A 141 -2.93 -12.76 3.37
C LEU A 141 -3.60 -11.54 2.76
N ALA A 142 -3.60 -10.40 3.46
CA ALA A 142 -4.15 -9.15 2.93
C ALA A 142 -3.43 -8.72 1.64
N LEU A 143 -2.10 -8.88 1.58
CA LEU A 143 -1.30 -8.66 0.37
C LEU A 143 -1.70 -9.63 -0.75
N CYS A 144 -1.78 -10.94 -0.50
CA CYS A 144 -2.18 -11.96 -1.46
C CYS A 144 -3.57 -11.66 -2.06
N SER A 145 -4.52 -11.23 -1.23
CA SER A 145 -5.87 -10.87 -1.67
C SER A 145 -5.87 -9.67 -2.62
N MET A 146 -4.92 -8.72 -2.47
CA MET A 146 -4.75 -7.62 -3.41
C MET A 146 -4.03 -8.05 -4.69
N LEU A 147 -2.95 -8.85 -4.57
CA LEU A 147 -2.20 -9.35 -5.72
C LEU A 147 -3.05 -10.26 -6.63
N ALA A 148 -4.04 -10.97 -6.07
CA ALA A 148 -5.00 -11.76 -6.83
C ALA A 148 -5.77 -10.93 -7.87
N LEU A 149 -5.97 -9.63 -7.62
CA LEU A 149 -6.61 -8.69 -8.54
C LEU A 149 -5.70 -8.25 -9.70
N MET A 150 -4.41 -8.64 -9.68
CA MET A 150 -3.38 -8.23 -10.64
C MET A 150 -3.35 -6.70 -10.84
N PRO A 151 -3.19 -5.91 -9.77
CA PRO A 151 -3.14 -4.46 -9.90
C PRO A 151 -1.85 -4.04 -10.61
N ASP A 152 -1.87 -2.86 -11.24
CA ASP A 152 -0.65 -2.23 -11.81
C ASP A 152 0.17 -1.54 -10.70
N VAL A 153 -0.53 -1.04 -9.68
CA VAL A 153 0.04 -0.31 -8.53
C VAL A 153 -0.44 -0.96 -7.23
N LEU A 154 0.47 -1.15 -6.30
CA LEU A 154 0.18 -1.58 -4.94
C LEU A 154 0.51 -0.43 -3.97
N VAL A 155 -0.48 0.05 -3.26
CA VAL A 155 -0.32 1.06 -2.21
C VAL A 155 -0.39 0.35 -0.85
N CYS A 156 0.62 0.57 0.00
CA CYS A 156 0.69 -0.01 1.34
C CYS A 156 0.74 1.11 2.39
N ASP A 157 -0.23 1.14 3.30
CA ASP A 157 -0.30 2.13 4.37
C ASP A 157 0.16 1.49 5.69
N GLU A 158 1.43 1.71 6.07
CA GLU A 158 2.05 1.21 7.31
C GLU A 158 1.87 -0.32 7.53
N PRO A 159 2.09 -1.19 6.54
CA PRO A 159 1.71 -2.61 6.60
C PRO A 159 2.50 -3.40 7.64
N THR A 160 3.63 -2.88 8.10
CA THR A 160 4.56 -3.60 9.01
C THR A 160 4.49 -3.12 10.46
N THR A 161 3.64 -2.16 10.78
CA THR A 161 3.57 -1.54 12.11
C THR A 161 3.32 -2.56 13.23
N LEU A 162 2.52 -3.60 12.98
CA LEU A 162 2.16 -4.63 13.95
C LEU A 162 3.03 -5.89 13.86
N LEU A 163 4.09 -5.88 13.04
CA LEU A 163 4.93 -7.05 12.80
C LEU A 163 6.19 -7.02 13.67
N ASP A 164 6.64 -8.20 14.08
CA ASP A 164 7.98 -8.37 14.67
C ASP A 164 9.08 -8.19 13.61
N PRO A 165 10.36 -7.99 14.01
CA PRO A 165 11.46 -7.68 13.09
C PRO A 165 11.70 -8.73 12.00
N ARG A 166 11.41 -10.03 12.28
CA ARG A 166 11.58 -11.11 11.29
C ARG A 166 10.50 -11.02 10.22
N ASN A 167 9.24 -10.86 10.63
CA ASN A 167 8.12 -10.71 9.72
C ASN A 167 8.20 -9.41 8.90
N LYS A 168 8.71 -8.31 9.48
CA LYS A 168 8.97 -7.07 8.75
C LYS A 168 9.94 -7.28 7.58
N ARG A 169 11.09 -7.93 7.82
CA ARG A 169 12.07 -8.22 6.76
C ARG A 169 11.49 -9.09 5.66
N HIS A 170 10.80 -10.18 6.05
CA HIS A 170 10.16 -11.04 5.08
C HIS A 170 9.12 -10.30 4.23
N TYR A 171 8.31 -9.43 4.85
CA TYR A 171 7.33 -8.61 4.13
C TYR A 171 8.00 -7.63 3.14
N ALA A 172 9.13 -7.01 3.55
CA ALA A 172 9.91 -6.14 2.67
C ALA A 172 10.49 -6.91 1.46
N GLU A 173 11.07 -8.11 1.68
CA GLU A 173 11.55 -8.98 0.61
C GLU A 173 10.45 -9.32 -0.39
N VAL A 174 9.24 -9.64 0.10
CA VAL A 174 8.08 -9.88 -0.77
C VAL A 174 7.75 -8.63 -1.59
N LEU A 175 7.66 -7.45 -0.96
CA LEU A 175 7.39 -6.19 -1.67
C LEU A 175 8.45 -5.86 -2.73
N CYS A 176 9.73 -6.08 -2.42
CA CYS A 176 10.83 -5.83 -3.37
C CYS A 176 10.78 -6.77 -4.58
N GLY A 177 10.29 -8.00 -4.41
CA GLY A 177 10.14 -8.99 -5.49
C GLY A 177 8.93 -8.81 -6.39
N LEU A 178 8.01 -7.90 -6.09
CA LEU A 178 6.79 -7.71 -6.88
C LEU A 178 7.07 -7.02 -8.22
N GLU A 179 6.32 -7.39 -9.26
CA GLU A 179 6.34 -6.72 -10.57
C GLU A 179 5.57 -5.40 -10.57
N GLN A 180 4.64 -5.21 -9.65
CA GLN A 180 3.81 -4.02 -9.52
C GLN A 180 4.62 -2.80 -9.06
N GLN A 181 4.23 -1.59 -9.48
CA GLN A 181 4.70 -0.38 -8.81
C GLN A 181 4.25 -0.40 -7.36
N VAL A 182 5.15 -0.22 -6.41
CA VAL A 182 4.84 -0.18 -4.97
C VAL A 182 4.98 1.23 -4.44
N VAL A 183 3.93 1.72 -3.77
CA VAL A 183 3.96 2.97 -3.00
C VAL A 183 3.75 2.61 -1.53
N LEU A 184 4.78 2.76 -0.72
CA LEU A 184 4.81 2.37 0.69
C LEU A 184 4.84 3.59 1.61
N ALA A 185 3.79 3.83 2.38
CA ALA A 185 3.85 4.74 3.52
C ALA A 185 4.39 3.98 4.73
N THR A 186 5.48 4.45 5.34
CA THR A 186 6.07 3.81 6.51
C THR A 186 6.88 4.79 7.36
N HIS A 187 7.05 4.46 8.64
CA HIS A 187 8.02 5.08 9.53
C HIS A 187 9.25 4.18 9.77
N ASP A 188 9.24 2.95 9.24
CA ASP A 188 10.34 1.98 9.38
C ASP A 188 11.33 2.16 8.23
N LEU A 189 12.45 2.82 8.51
CA LEU A 189 13.44 3.22 7.51
C LEU A 189 14.24 2.06 6.93
N HIS A 190 14.30 0.92 7.65
CA HIS A 190 15.01 -0.26 7.17
C HIS A 190 14.31 -0.97 6.00
N LEU A 191 13.00 -0.75 5.85
CA LEU A 191 12.21 -1.40 4.80
C LEU A 191 12.43 -0.78 3.42
N ILE A 192 13.04 0.40 3.35
CA ILE A 192 13.07 1.24 2.15
C ILE A 192 14.47 1.55 1.65
N GLU A 193 15.49 0.92 2.22
CA GLU A 193 16.88 1.13 1.83
C GLU A 193 17.13 0.77 0.36
N ASP A 194 16.43 -0.25 -0.15
CA ASP A 194 16.50 -0.74 -1.53
C ASP A 194 15.40 -0.16 -2.44
N PHE A 195 14.70 0.90 -2.01
CA PHE A 195 13.69 1.56 -2.84
C PHE A 195 14.36 2.51 -3.85
N ASP A 196 13.63 2.91 -4.90
CA ASP A 196 14.16 3.80 -5.95
C ASP A 196 14.09 5.27 -5.53
N ARG A 197 13.06 5.64 -4.73
CA ARG A 197 12.76 7.03 -4.37
C ARG A 197 12.05 7.13 -3.03
N VAL A 198 12.37 8.16 -2.27
CA VAL A 198 11.76 8.44 -0.97
C VAL A 198 11.29 9.88 -0.90
N LEU A 199 10.01 10.07 -0.59
CA LEU A 199 9.43 11.36 -0.25
C LEU A 199 9.33 11.49 1.26
N VAL A 200 9.83 12.60 1.80
CA VAL A 200 9.72 12.93 3.23
C VAL A 200 8.55 13.89 3.42
N LEU A 201 7.56 13.47 4.21
CA LEU A 201 6.42 14.31 4.58
C LEU A 201 6.60 14.89 5.98
N GLU A 202 6.45 16.21 6.09
CA GLU A 202 6.37 16.96 7.34
C GLU A 202 5.24 17.97 7.29
N ALA A 203 4.40 18.00 8.32
CA ALA A 203 3.27 18.94 8.44
C ALA A 203 2.41 19.03 7.15
N GLY A 204 2.17 17.90 6.49
CA GLY A 204 1.36 17.82 5.27
C GLY A 204 2.05 18.26 3.98
N ARG A 205 3.36 18.51 3.99
CA ARG A 205 4.16 18.93 2.84
C ARG A 205 5.24 17.92 2.51
N VAL A 206 5.60 17.80 1.24
CA VAL A 206 6.82 17.11 0.83
C VAL A 206 7.99 18.06 1.06
N VAL A 207 8.88 17.72 1.99
CA VAL A 207 10.05 18.54 2.37
C VAL A 207 11.37 17.99 1.81
N ALA A 208 11.39 16.73 1.39
CA ALA A 208 12.46 16.16 0.59
C ALA A 208 11.88 15.09 -0.35
N ASP A 209 12.52 14.92 -1.50
CA ASP A 209 12.11 14.02 -2.57
C ASP A 209 13.36 13.61 -3.34
N ASP A 210 13.94 12.46 -2.98
CA ASP A 210 15.28 12.08 -3.41
C ASP A 210 15.46 10.55 -3.42
N ALA A 211 16.66 10.11 -3.85
CA ALA A 211 17.12 8.74 -3.64
C ALA A 211 17.15 8.39 -2.13
N PRO A 212 16.96 7.12 -1.74
CA PRO A 212 16.81 6.71 -0.34
C PRO A 212 17.91 7.25 0.58
N ALA A 213 19.18 7.16 0.18
CA ALA A 213 20.30 7.58 1.02
C ALA A 213 20.25 9.08 1.40
N ASP A 214 19.89 9.94 0.46
CA ASP A 214 19.81 11.39 0.67
C ASP A 214 18.55 11.80 1.42
N ALA A 215 17.39 11.27 1.03
CA ALA A 215 16.12 11.51 1.71
C ALA A 215 16.18 11.05 3.18
N LEU A 216 16.75 9.87 3.45
CA LEU A 216 16.89 9.33 4.81
C LEU A 216 17.88 10.13 5.65
N ARG A 217 18.96 10.65 5.03
CA ARG A 217 19.88 11.57 5.70
C ARG A 217 19.17 12.86 6.11
N TYR A 218 18.34 13.41 5.22
CA TYR A 218 17.53 14.58 5.52
C TYR A 218 16.55 14.29 6.66
N TYR A 219 15.81 13.18 6.57
CA TYR A 219 14.81 12.81 7.57
C TYR A 219 15.41 12.58 8.96
N ARG A 220 16.60 11.93 9.06
CA ARG A 220 17.30 11.75 10.33
C ARG A 220 17.70 13.09 10.97
N LYS A 221 18.04 14.11 10.18
CA LYS A 221 18.34 15.47 10.68
C LYS A 221 17.08 16.18 11.21
N LEU A 222 15.90 15.87 10.67
CA LEU A 222 14.64 16.43 11.19
C LEU A 222 14.24 15.83 12.54
N LEU A 223 14.67 14.60 12.81
CA LEU A 223 14.34 13.91 14.06
C LEU A 223 15.29 14.29 15.22
N GLY A 224 16.39 15.01 14.99
CA GLY A 224 17.40 15.44 15.97
C GLY A 224 18.49 14.41 16.10
#